data_a11989259a0c1ea88f03d18ad04c5c3f
#
_entry.id   a11989259a0c1ea88f03d18ad04c5c3f
#
_cell.length_a   1.000
_cell.length_b   1.000
_cell.length_c   1.000
_cell.angle_alpha   90.00
_cell.angle_beta   90.00
_cell.angle_gamma   90.00
#
_symmetry.space_group_name_H-M   'P 1'
#
loop_
_entity.id
_entity.type
_entity.pdbx_description
1 polymer ?
#
loop_
_entity_poly.entity_id
_entity_poly.type
_entity_poly.pdbx_seq_one_letter_code
_entity_poly.pdbx_strand_id
1 'polypeptide(L)'
;MQDKFLLFLMLQKIIQTKYDLDVIGLIQISPRVYKVKTANHFYCVKIVDEKKLEVAYQHLNTLHLHHFIHLILNNEQHYFTPFQDQYIYLMPYLQEDNHIKKEMKIKTYYQILAYLHNHSFFMQHEEDAFFKKQ
;
A
#
# COMPACT_ATOMS: atom_id res chain seq x y z
N MET A 1 20.45 15.08 -7.03
CA MET A 1 20.11 14.05 -6.03
C MET A 1 19.25 14.65 -4.94
N GLN A 2 18.19 13.95 -4.59
CA GLN A 2 17.31 14.41 -3.52
C GLN A 2 17.94 14.13 -2.18
N ASP A 3 17.94 15.13 -1.30
CA ASP A 3 18.41 14.97 0.07
C ASP A 3 17.47 14.02 0.83
N LYS A 4 18.03 13.00 1.47
CA LYS A 4 17.25 12.04 2.26
C LYS A 4 16.47 12.72 3.38
N PHE A 5 17.07 13.71 4.03
CA PHE A 5 16.42 14.44 5.11
C PHE A 5 15.18 15.18 4.58
N LEU A 6 15.30 15.81 3.43
CA LEU A 6 14.18 16.50 2.81
C LEU A 6 13.07 15.51 2.42
N LEU A 7 13.44 14.34 1.89
CA LEU A 7 12.49 13.30 1.54
C LEU A 7 11.71 12.82 2.79
N PHE A 8 12.41 12.61 3.91
CA PHE A 8 11.77 12.24 5.17
C PHE A 8 10.75 13.28 5.61
N LEU A 9 11.13 14.57 5.58
CA LEU A 9 10.23 15.64 5.98
C LEU A 9 9.01 15.73 5.09
N MET A 10 9.20 15.60 3.78
CA MET A 10 8.11 15.66 2.82
C MET A 10 7.17 14.46 3.00
N LEU A 11 7.72 13.28 3.20
CA LEU A 11 6.94 12.07 3.40
C LEU A 11 6.15 12.14 4.71
N GLN A 12 6.78 12.59 5.79
CA GLN A 12 6.11 12.78 7.07
C GLN A 12 4.94 13.75 6.94
N LYS A 13 5.17 14.86 6.26
CA LYS A 13 4.14 15.89 6.09
C LYS A 13 2.95 15.38 5.29
N ILE A 14 3.19 14.65 4.19
CA ILE A 14 2.10 14.13 3.37
C ILE A 14 1.28 13.08 4.14
N ILE A 15 1.94 12.23 4.92
CA ILE A 15 1.24 11.24 5.75
C ILE A 15 0.38 11.93 6.80
N GLN A 16 0.92 12.92 7.48
CA GLN A 16 0.16 13.67 8.49
C GLN A 16 -1.04 14.38 7.88
N THR A 17 -0.85 15.00 6.73
CA THR A 17 -1.89 15.79 6.08
C THR A 17 -2.97 14.92 5.46
N LYS A 18 -2.59 13.85 4.75
CA LYS A 18 -3.51 13.05 3.95
C LYS A 18 -4.15 11.89 4.72
N TYR A 19 -3.51 11.43 5.79
CA TYR A 19 -4.04 10.31 6.57
C TYR A 19 -4.44 10.72 7.98
N ASP A 20 -4.33 12.01 8.31
CA ASP A 20 -4.71 12.55 9.62
C ASP A 20 -4.02 11.83 10.77
N LEU A 21 -2.74 11.50 10.58
CA LEU A 21 -1.92 10.82 11.58
C LEU A 21 -0.90 11.77 12.18
N ASP A 22 -0.66 11.63 13.48
CA ASP A 22 0.41 12.36 14.15
C ASP A 22 1.68 11.51 14.11
N VAL A 23 2.52 11.75 13.10
CA VAL A 23 3.73 10.96 12.86
C VAL A 23 4.86 11.47 13.77
N ILE A 24 5.35 10.59 14.65
CA ILE A 24 6.45 10.93 15.54
C ILE A 24 7.79 10.39 15.06
N GLY A 25 7.79 9.54 14.05
CA GLY A 25 9.04 9.05 13.47
C GLY A 25 8.84 8.25 12.21
N LEU A 26 9.89 8.23 11.39
CA LEU A 26 9.97 7.43 10.19
C LEU A 26 11.28 6.66 10.20
N ILE A 27 11.22 5.37 9.89
CA ILE A 27 12.40 4.51 9.79
C ILE A 27 12.41 3.87 8.41
N GLN A 28 13.46 4.10 7.65
CA GLN A 28 13.59 3.48 6.33
C GLN A 28 13.93 2.00 6.47
N ILE A 29 13.10 1.14 5.89
CA ILE A 29 13.32 -0.31 5.88
C ILE A 29 14.01 -0.73 4.59
N SER A 30 13.61 -0.14 3.47
CA SER A 30 14.20 -0.36 2.16
C SER A 30 14.07 0.95 1.36
N PRO A 31 14.65 1.05 0.16
CA PRO A 31 14.60 2.31 -0.59
C PRO A 31 13.21 2.90 -0.78
N ARG A 32 12.18 2.06 -0.83
CA ARG A 32 10.81 2.52 -1.07
C ARG A 32 9.84 2.20 0.06
N VAL A 33 10.35 1.69 1.18
CA VAL A 33 9.48 1.25 2.29
C VAL A 33 9.96 1.89 3.58
N TYR A 34 9.02 2.49 4.30
CA TYR A 34 9.29 3.16 5.57
C TYR A 34 8.33 2.67 6.62
N LYS A 35 8.85 2.51 7.85
CA LYS A 35 8.02 2.26 9.02
C LYS A 35 7.62 3.59 9.60
N VAL A 36 6.33 3.77 9.83
CA VAL A 36 5.77 5.02 10.37
C VAL A 36 5.37 4.78 11.80
N LYS A 37 5.91 5.61 12.70
CA LYS A 37 5.58 5.53 14.12
C LYS A 37 4.65 6.67 14.50
N THR A 38 3.53 6.30 15.13
CA THR A 38 2.64 7.24 15.82
C THR A 38 2.66 6.93 17.31
N ALA A 39 1.91 7.69 18.11
CA ALA A 39 1.90 7.50 19.55
C ALA A 39 1.50 6.09 19.97
N ASN A 40 0.53 5.49 19.27
CA ASN A 40 -0.08 4.21 19.67
C ASN A 40 0.10 3.08 18.66
N HIS A 41 0.52 3.38 17.43
CA HIS A 41 0.53 2.39 16.37
C HIS A 41 1.74 2.53 15.47
N PHE A 42 2.02 1.45 14.75
CA PHE A 42 3.01 1.45 13.68
C PHE A 42 2.32 1.19 12.36
N TYR A 43 2.79 1.87 11.33
CA TYR A 43 2.29 1.70 9.97
C TYR A 43 3.47 1.47 9.04
N CYS A 44 3.15 1.01 7.84
CA CYS A 44 4.12 0.84 6.76
C CYS A 44 3.67 1.68 5.59
N VAL A 45 4.56 2.52 5.07
CA VAL A 45 4.29 3.29 3.86
C VAL A 45 5.22 2.81 2.76
N LYS A 46 4.66 2.61 1.57
CA LYS A 46 5.43 2.20 0.40
C LYS A 46 5.26 3.22 -0.72
N ILE A 47 6.36 3.52 -1.39
CA ILE A 47 6.38 4.42 -2.54
C ILE A 47 6.34 3.57 -3.81
N VAL A 48 5.38 3.87 -4.69
CA VAL A 48 5.20 3.14 -5.96
C VAL A 48 5.11 4.13 -7.11
N ASP A 49 5.49 3.67 -8.30
CA ASP A 49 5.53 4.54 -9.47
C ASP A 49 4.15 4.74 -10.10
N GLU A 50 3.25 3.79 -9.95
CA GLU A 50 1.95 3.81 -10.62
C GLU A 50 0.82 3.47 -9.65
N LYS A 51 -0.34 4.07 -9.87
CA LYS A 51 -1.52 3.80 -9.06
C LYS A 51 -2.48 2.79 -9.70
N LYS A 52 -2.08 2.14 -10.79
CA LYS A 52 -2.96 1.18 -11.49
C LYS A 52 -3.41 0.02 -10.61
N LEU A 53 -2.66 -0.26 -9.53
CA LEU A 53 -3.04 -1.30 -8.59
C LEU A 53 -4.15 -0.88 -7.62
N GLU A 54 -4.54 0.40 -7.61
CA GLU A 54 -5.58 0.88 -6.70
C GLU A 54 -6.92 0.17 -6.95
N VAL A 55 -7.27 -0.04 -8.22
CA VAL A 55 -8.50 -0.72 -8.59
C VAL A 55 -8.49 -2.16 -8.07
N ALA A 56 -7.35 -2.85 -8.19
CA ALA A 56 -7.21 -4.21 -7.68
C ALA A 56 -7.37 -4.27 -6.16
N TYR A 57 -6.80 -3.30 -5.44
CA TYR A 57 -6.95 -3.23 -3.99
C TYR A 57 -8.39 -2.93 -3.59
N GLN A 58 -9.06 -2.04 -4.30
CA GLN A 58 -10.48 -1.76 -4.07
C GLN A 58 -11.32 -3.02 -4.25
N HIS A 59 -11.01 -3.79 -5.28
CA HIS A 59 -11.72 -5.04 -5.54
C HIS A 59 -11.49 -6.07 -4.43
N LEU A 60 -10.25 -6.18 -3.93
CA LEU A 60 -9.95 -7.05 -2.79
C LEU A 60 -10.82 -6.72 -1.58
N ASN A 61 -11.03 -5.44 -1.32
CA ASN A 61 -11.85 -5.00 -0.21
C ASN A 61 -13.32 -5.38 -0.41
N THR A 62 -13.84 -5.28 -1.63
CA THR A 62 -15.23 -5.69 -1.90
C THR A 62 -15.42 -7.18 -1.72
N LEU A 63 -14.37 -7.98 -1.88
CA LEU A 63 -14.41 -9.42 -1.67
C LEU A 63 -14.13 -9.82 -0.20
N HIS A 64 -14.03 -8.84 0.70
CA HIS A 64 -13.77 -9.07 2.13
C HIS A 64 -12.44 -9.78 2.39
N LEU A 65 -11.45 -9.55 1.52
CA LEU A 65 -10.09 -10.08 1.70
C LEU A 65 -9.17 -9.07 2.38
N HIS A 66 -9.73 -8.02 2.93
CA HIS A 66 -8.99 -6.93 3.58
C HIS A 66 -8.20 -7.38 4.82
N HIS A 67 -8.53 -8.53 5.41
CA HIS A 67 -7.77 -9.03 6.55
C HIS A 67 -6.40 -9.58 6.16
N PHE A 68 -6.16 -9.80 4.87
CA PHE A 68 -4.84 -10.20 4.38
C PHE A 68 -3.98 -9.00 4.02
N ILE A 69 -4.58 -8.05 3.31
CA ILE A 69 -3.94 -6.77 2.99
C ILE A 69 -4.93 -5.67 3.36
N HIS A 70 -4.56 -4.84 4.31
CA HIS A 70 -5.42 -3.76 4.76
C HIS A 70 -4.76 -2.43 4.44
N LEU A 71 -5.17 -1.81 3.34
CA LEU A 71 -4.72 -0.47 3.00
C LEU A 71 -5.62 0.54 3.68
N ILE A 72 -5.01 1.64 4.10
CA ILE A 72 -5.70 2.72 4.81
C ILE A 72 -6.09 3.79 3.80
N LEU A 73 -7.36 4.17 3.81
CA LEU A 73 -7.86 5.26 2.97
C LEU A 73 -7.32 6.60 3.47
N ASN A 74 -6.95 7.46 2.53
CA ASN A 74 -6.62 8.83 2.88
C ASN A 74 -7.92 9.65 3.09
N ASN A 75 -7.79 10.90 3.45
CA ASN A 75 -8.95 11.76 3.74
C ASN A 75 -9.76 12.14 2.50
N GLU A 76 -9.29 11.78 1.31
CA GLU A 76 -10.03 11.94 0.06
C GLU A 76 -10.67 10.64 -0.41
N GLN A 77 -10.65 9.60 0.44
CA GLN A 77 -11.23 8.28 0.18
C GLN A 77 -10.52 7.52 -0.94
N HIS A 78 -9.21 7.72 -1.06
CA HIS A 78 -8.34 6.99 -1.97
C HIS A 78 -7.32 6.18 -1.18
N TYR A 79 -6.95 5.01 -1.71
CA TYR A 79 -5.90 4.20 -1.12
C TYR A 79 -4.50 4.71 -1.49
N PHE A 80 -4.37 5.27 -2.68
CA PHE A 80 -3.09 5.80 -3.14
C PHE A 80 -3.10 7.32 -3.08
N THR A 81 -2.01 7.87 -2.58
CA THR A 81 -1.84 9.31 -2.41
C THR A 81 -0.71 9.78 -3.31
N PRO A 82 -0.92 10.83 -4.13
CA PRO A 82 0.18 11.39 -4.92
C PRO A 82 1.31 11.89 -4.03
N PHE A 83 2.52 11.57 -4.41
CA PHE A 83 3.73 12.00 -3.71
C PHE A 83 4.81 12.27 -4.75
N GLN A 84 5.07 13.56 -5.02
CA GLN A 84 5.96 13.98 -6.11
C GLN A 84 5.46 13.38 -7.43
N ASP A 85 6.31 12.72 -8.20
CA ASP A 85 5.92 12.06 -9.44
C ASP A 85 5.50 10.60 -9.23
N GLN A 86 5.31 10.21 -7.97
CA GLN A 86 5.01 8.84 -7.58
C GLN A 86 3.75 8.81 -6.73
N TYR A 87 3.47 7.67 -6.13
CA TYR A 87 2.33 7.49 -5.24
C TYR A 87 2.78 6.75 -3.99
N ILE A 88 2.06 6.97 -2.89
CA ILE A 88 2.28 6.21 -1.65
C ILE A 88 0.98 5.54 -1.25
N TYR A 89 1.11 4.42 -0.55
CA TYR A 89 0.00 3.82 0.17
C TYR A 89 0.45 3.42 1.56
N LEU A 90 -0.51 3.35 2.47
CA LEU A 90 -0.28 3.12 3.88
C LEU A 90 -1.01 1.86 4.34
N MET A 91 -0.34 1.05 5.16
CA MET A 91 -0.94 -0.14 5.76
C MET A 91 -0.45 -0.29 7.20
N PRO A 92 -1.18 -1.04 8.05
CA PRO A 92 -0.68 -1.32 9.38
C PRO A 92 0.62 -2.11 9.31
N TYR A 93 1.55 -1.81 10.20
CA TYR A 93 2.79 -2.56 10.30
C TYR A 93 2.55 -3.83 11.10
N LEU A 94 2.83 -4.98 10.48
CA LEU A 94 2.63 -6.27 11.11
C LEU A 94 3.96 -6.74 11.71
N GLN A 95 4.00 -6.89 13.02
CA GLN A 95 5.18 -7.42 13.69
C GLN A 95 5.16 -8.94 13.64
N GLU A 96 6.31 -9.52 13.36
CA GLU A 96 6.46 -10.96 13.30
C GLU A 96 7.05 -11.47 14.61
N ASP A 97 6.22 -12.13 15.42
CA ASP A 97 6.60 -12.57 16.74
C ASP A 97 7.09 -14.02 16.80
N ASN A 98 6.82 -14.84 15.76
CA ASN A 98 7.26 -16.24 15.76
C ASN A 98 7.30 -16.82 14.33
N HIS A 99 7.95 -17.99 14.21
CA HIS A 99 8.14 -18.70 12.94
C HIS A 99 6.83 -19.11 12.27
N ILE A 100 5.85 -19.54 13.05
CA ILE A 100 4.57 -19.99 12.51
C ILE A 100 3.86 -18.83 11.82
N LYS A 101 3.84 -17.67 12.46
CA LYS A 101 3.25 -16.48 11.87
C LYS A 101 3.99 -16.06 10.61
N LYS A 102 5.32 -16.20 10.63
CA LYS A 102 6.14 -15.85 9.46
C LYS A 102 5.83 -16.75 8.27
N GLU A 103 5.75 -18.05 8.49
CA GLU A 103 5.40 -19.01 7.45
C GLU A 103 4.00 -18.78 6.90
N MET A 104 3.03 -18.54 7.78
CA MET A 104 1.67 -18.22 7.38
C MET A 104 1.61 -16.93 6.57
N LYS A 105 2.39 -15.92 6.97
CA LYS A 105 2.48 -14.66 6.22
C LYS A 105 3.04 -14.87 4.83
N ILE A 106 4.12 -15.64 4.70
CA ILE A 106 4.74 -15.90 3.40
C ILE A 106 3.74 -16.61 2.49
N LYS A 107 3.09 -17.65 3.00
CA LYS A 107 2.08 -18.39 2.24
C LYS A 107 0.93 -17.47 1.81
N THR A 108 0.41 -16.69 2.75
CA THR A 108 -0.67 -15.74 2.50
C THR A 108 -0.24 -14.70 1.47
N TYR A 109 0.98 -14.18 1.59
CA TYR A 109 1.53 -13.20 0.66
C TYR A 109 1.57 -13.75 -0.77
N TYR A 110 2.04 -14.99 -0.95
CA TYR A 110 2.04 -15.61 -2.27
C TYR A 110 0.65 -15.83 -2.81
N GLN A 111 -0.30 -16.23 -1.96
CA GLN A 111 -1.69 -16.37 -2.36
C GLN A 111 -2.29 -15.06 -2.84
N ILE A 112 -1.99 -13.98 -2.13
CA ILE A 112 -2.47 -12.64 -2.49
C ILE A 112 -1.84 -12.19 -3.80
N LEU A 113 -0.53 -12.39 -3.97
CA LEU A 113 0.14 -12.05 -5.22
C LEU A 113 -0.44 -12.82 -6.40
N ALA A 114 -0.68 -14.13 -6.22
CA ALA A 114 -1.30 -14.95 -7.24
C ALA A 114 -2.71 -14.45 -7.57
N TYR A 115 -3.48 -14.12 -6.55
CA TYR A 115 -4.83 -13.58 -6.74
C TYR A 115 -4.79 -12.25 -7.52
N LEU A 116 -3.93 -11.34 -7.10
CA LEU A 116 -3.81 -10.04 -7.76
C LEU A 116 -3.37 -10.19 -9.21
N HIS A 117 -2.41 -11.07 -9.46
CA HIS A 117 -1.92 -11.32 -10.81
C HIS A 117 -3.04 -11.86 -11.70
N ASN A 118 -3.72 -12.91 -11.23
CA ASN A 118 -4.79 -13.53 -11.99
C ASN A 118 -5.96 -12.57 -12.20
N HIS A 119 -6.30 -11.81 -11.18
CA HIS A 119 -7.40 -10.87 -11.25
C HIS A 119 -7.10 -9.69 -12.17
N SER A 120 -5.89 -9.15 -12.12
CA SER A 120 -5.46 -8.08 -13.02
C SER A 120 -5.51 -8.55 -14.47
N PHE A 121 -5.06 -9.78 -14.74
CA PHE A 121 -5.11 -10.37 -16.07
C PHE A 121 -6.55 -10.50 -16.54
N PHE A 122 -7.45 -10.98 -15.68
CA PHE A 122 -8.86 -11.15 -16.01
C PHE A 122 -9.53 -9.81 -16.30
N MET A 123 -9.29 -8.80 -15.48
CA MET A 123 -9.84 -7.46 -15.71
C MET A 123 -9.35 -6.86 -17.02
N GLN A 124 -8.07 -7.04 -17.33
CA GLN A 124 -7.51 -6.56 -18.59
C GLN A 124 -8.15 -7.26 -19.78
N HIS A 125 -8.42 -8.56 -19.65
CA HIS A 125 -9.10 -9.32 -20.69
C HIS A 125 -10.55 -8.86 -20.88
N GLU A 126 -11.25 -8.55 -19.79
CA GLU A 126 -12.60 -8.01 -19.87
C GLU A 126 -12.63 -6.64 -20.56
N GLU A 127 -11.69 -5.78 -20.25
CA GLU A 127 -11.55 -4.47 -20.90
C GLU A 127 -11.29 -4.65 -22.40
N ASP A 128 -10.36 -5.51 -22.76
CA ASP A 128 -10.05 -5.78 -24.16
C ASP A 128 -11.27 -6.32 -24.90
N ALA A 129 -11.99 -7.22 -24.28
CA ALA A 129 -13.22 -7.78 -24.87
C ALA A 129 -14.30 -6.70 -25.02
N PHE A 130 -14.44 -5.82 -24.04
CA PHE A 130 -15.38 -4.73 -24.08
C PHE A 130 -15.06 -3.76 -25.22
N PHE A 131 -13.80 -3.35 -25.32
CA PHE A 131 -13.39 -2.43 -26.38
C PHE A 131 -13.47 -3.06 -27.77
N LYS A 132 -13.21 -4.35 -27.89
CA LYS A 132 -13.33 -5.05 -29.17
C LYS A 132 -14.76 -5.16 -29.67
N LYS A 133 -15.73 -5.12 -28.76
CA LYS A 133 -17.17 -5.20 -29.15
C LYS A 133 -17.73 -3.86 -29.57
N GLN A 134 -16.99 -2.80 -29.36
CA GLN A 134 -17.40 -1.49 -29.84
C GLN A 134 -16.87 -1.24 -31.25
#